data_54cbb91898cfc2b7f9babe57e5823258
#
_entry.id   54cbb91898cfc2b7f9babe57e5823258
#
_cell.length_a   1.000
_cell.length_b   1.000
_cell.length_c   1.000
_cell.angle_alpha   90.00
_cell.angle_beta   90.00
_cell.angle_gamma   90.00
#
_symmetry.space_group_name_H-M   'P 1'
#
loop_
_entity.id
_entity.type
_entity.pdbx_description
1 polymer ?
#
loop_
_entity_poly.entity_id
_entity_poly.type
_entity_poly.pdbx_seq_one_letter_code
_entity_poly.pdbx_strand_id
1 'polypeptide(L)'
;MAAPGFTRSLHGQGRLVVLLLALVLLAGCASRDLATHDPGPDEGLSIERALILATAEGALGTPYRFGGNTPEGLDCSGLVELSYRAAGIPVPRTADDQFRELPEARQARPGDLLFFGDRRKATHVGIYRGNGQMIHAPGSGRKVTSVPLHVAYWQDRYLGAASPAP
;
A
#
# COMPACT_ATOMS: atom_id res chain seq x y z
N MET A 1 -75.71 -6.09 12.08
CA MET A 1 -74.69 -5.44 11.25
C MET A 1 -73.38 -5.59 12.00
N ALA A 2 -72.48 -6.50 11.57
CA ALA A 2 -71.21 -6.81 12.19
C ALA A 2 -70.09 -6.22 11.28
N ALA A 3 -69.21 -5.43 11.85
CA ALA A 3 -68.06 -4.85 11.18
C ALA A 3 -66.93 -5.88 11.09
N PRO A 4 -66.17 -5.98 9.98
CA PRO A 4 -65.01 -6.87 9.89
C PRO A 4 -63.80 -6.27 10.56
N GLY A 5 -63.21 -7.02 11.49
CA GLY A 5 -61.95 -6.68 12.16
C GLY A 5 -60.76 -6.80 11.21
N PHE A 6 -60.03 -5.72 11.06
CA PHE A 6 -58.79 -5.63 10.27
C PHE A 6 -57.61 -6.04 11.14
N THR A 7 -57.20 -7.30 11.11
CA THR A 7 -55.97 -7.75 11.80
C THR A 7 -54.76 -7.44 10.90
N ARG A 8 -54.07 -6.35 11.19
CA ARG A 8 -52.75 -6.04 10.59
C ARG A 8 -51.73 -7.08 11.02
N SER A 9 -51.24 -7.84 10.05
CA SER A 9 -50.16 -8.82 10.25
C SER A 9 -48.82 -8.11 10.61
N LEU A 10 -48.47 -8.10 11.87
CA LEU A 10 -47.19 -7.58 12.40
C LEU A 10 -45.98 -8.47 12.06
N HIS A 11 -46.21 -9.65 11.44
CA HIS A 11 -45.16 -10.63 11.15
C HIS A 11 -44.25 -10.28 9.95
N GLY A 12 -44.72 -9.40 9.03
CA GLY A 12 -43.94 -8.99 7.85
C GLY A 12 -42.86 -7.96 8.17
N GLN A 13 -43.13 -7.03 9.09
CA GLN A 13 -42.20 -5.95 9.41
C GLN A 13 -40.96 -6.43 10.21
N GLY A 14 -41.14 -7.39 11.10
CA GLY A 14 -40.04 -7.98 11.88
C GLY A 14 -39.05 -8.74 10.99
N ARG A 15 -39.53 -9.45 9.96
CA ARG A 15 -38.66 -10.17 9.00
C ARG A 15 -37.84 -9.22 8.14
N LEU A 16 -38.42 -8.09 7.73
CA LEU A 16 -37.73 -7.09 6.91
C LEU A 16 -36.61 -6.39 7.69
N VAL A 17 -36.87 -6.07 8.97
CA VAL A 17 -35.91 -5.45 9.87
C VAL A 17 -34.72 -6.38 10.18
N VAL A 18 -35.03 -7.68 10.39
CA VAL A 18 -33.96 -8.69 10.63
C VAL A 18 -33.10 -8.89 9.37
N LEU A 19 -33.71 -8.90 8.16
CA LEU A 19 -32.99 -8.99 6.89
C LEU A 19 -32.12 -7.76 6.63
N LEU A 20 -32.59 -6.55 6.94
CA LEU A 20 -31.82 -5.31 6.81
C LEU A 20 -30.67 -5.25 7.81
N LEU A 21 -30.87 -5.68 9.06
CA LEU A 21 -29.82 -5.80 10.05
C LEU A 21 -28.74 -6.84 9.67
N ALA A 22 -29.15 -7.97 9.11
CA ALA A 22 -28.24 -8.99 8.62
C ALA A 22 -27.41 -8.49 7.41
N LEU A 23 -27.99 -7.67 6.53
CA LEU A 23 -27.28 -7.05 5.39
C LEU A 23 -26.24 -6.02 5.86
N VAL A 24 -26.52 -5.26 6.92
CA VAL A 24 -25.60 -4.28 7.50
C VAL A 24 -24.44 -4.95 8.21
N LEU A 25 -24.65 -6.13 8.82
CA LEU A 25 -23.58 -6.89 9.47
C LEU A 25 -22.63 -7.58 8.48
N LEU A 26 -23.05 -7.77 7.20
CA LEU A 26 -22.21 -8.28 6.12
C LEU A 26 -21.36 -7.20 5.42
N ALA A 27 -21.58 -5.91 5.73
CA ALA A 27 -20.67 -4.84 5.35
C ALA A 27 -19.42 -4.90 6.26
N GLY A 28 -18.69 -6.02 6.18
CA GLY A 28 -17.41 -6.18 6.84
C GLY A 28 -16.49 -5.04 6.42
N CYS A 29 -15.81 -4.43 7.39
CA CYS A 29 -14.72 -3.52 7.15
C CYS A 29 -13.77 -4.19 6.16
N ALA A 30 -13.68 -3.68 4.94
CA ALA A 30 -12.65 -4.07 3.99
C ALA A 30 -11.33 -3.52 4.55
N SER A 31 -10.71 -4.27 5.44
CA SER A 31 -9.34 -4.04 5.86
C SER A 31 -8.49 -4.12 4.60
N ARG A 32 -7.71 -3.08 4.32
CA ARG A 32 -6.68 -3.15 3.30
C ARG A 32 -5.54 -3.98 3.87
N ASP A 33 -5.60 -5.27 3.66
CA ASP A 33 -4.50 -6.15 4.02
C ASP A 33 -3.29 -5.84 3.14
N LEU A 34 -2.09 -5.86 3.74
CA LEU A 34 -0.83 -5.74 3.01
C LEU A 34 -0.61 -7.03 2.23
N ALA A 35 -1.17 -7.08 1.00
CA ALA A 35 -1.02 -8.22 0.13
C ALA A 35 0.24 -8.06 -0.72
N THR A 36 1.14 -9.03 -0.63
CA THR A 36 2.37 -9.11 -1.43
C THR A 36 2.35 -10.39 -2.26
N HIS A 37 2.93 -10.33 -3.44
CA HIS A 37 3.16 -11.46 -4.31
C HIS A 37 4.65 -11.59 -4.57
N ASP A 38 5.21 -12.72 -4.20
CA ASP A 38 6.56 -13.08 -4.59
C ASP A 38 6.47 -13.95 -5.85
N PRO A 39 7.15 -13.56 -6.95
CA PRO A 39 7.11 -14.31 -8.19
C PRO A 39 7.60 -15.73 -7.95
N GLY A 40 6.93 -16.70 -8.58
CA GLY A 40 7.38 -18.07 -8.62
C GLY A 40 8.72 -18.22 -9.37
N PRO A 41 9.35 -19.40 -9.30
CA PRO A 41 10.65 -19.63 -9.93
C PRO A 41 10.64 -19.43 -11.46
N ASP A 42 9.47 -19.43 -12.09
CA ASP A 42 9.28 -19.24 -13.54
C ASP A 42 8.85 -17.81 -13.92
N GLU A 43 8.57 -16.94 -12.94
CA GLU A 43 8.21 -15.55 -13.18
C GLU A 43 9.43 -14.65 -13.00
N GLY A 44 10.15 -14.40 -14.08
CA GLY A 44 11.25 -13.44 -14.09
C GLY A 44 10.77 -12.00 -13.81
N LEU A 45 11.58 -11.21 -13.10
CA LEU A 45 11.37 -9.77 -13.00
C LEU A 45 11.62 -9.11 -14.36
N SER A 46 10.82 -8.08 -14.71
CA SER A 46 11.16 -7.23 -15.85
C SER A 46 12.50 -6.52 -15.62
N ILE A 47 13.11 -6.04 -16.71
CA ILE A 47 14.38 -5.29 -16.64
C ILE A 47 14.21 -4.05 -15.76
N GLU A 48 13.07 -3.36 -15.89
CA GLU A 48 12.75 -2.16 -15.10
C GLU A 48 12.67 -2.48 -13.62
N ARG A 49 11.99 -3.56 -13.21
CA ARG A 49 11.92 -4.00 -11.82
C ARG A 49 13.28 -4.39 -11.27
N ALA A 50 14.09 -5.08 -12.06
CA ALA A 50 15.45 -5.44 -11.67
C ALA A 50 16.32 -4.18 -11.44
N LEU A 51 16.22 -3.15 -12.31
CA LEU A 51 16.93 -1.88 -12.16
C LEU A 51 16.46 -1.10 -10.93
N ILE A 52 15.14 -1.05 -10.67
CA ILE A 52 14.57 -0.42 -9.48
C ILE A 52 15.15 -1.06 -8.22
N LEU A 53 15.10 -2.39 -8.13
CA LEU A 53 15.58 -3.13 -6.97
C LEU A 53 17.09 -2.99 -6.79
N ALA A 54 17.87 -3.13 -7.86
CA ALA A 54 19.33 -2.97 -7.81
C ALA A 54 19.72 -1.57 -7.32
N THR A 55 19.01 -0.53 -7.78
CA THR A 55 19.26 0.86 -7.35
C THR A 55 18.89 1.06 -5.89
N ALA A 56 17.73 0.54 -5.45
CA ALA A 56 17.30 0.63 -4.05
C ALA A 56 18.25 -0.13 -3.11
N GLU A 57 18.71 -1.31 -3.53
CA GLU A 57 19.70 -2.10 -2.77
C GLU A 57 21.07 -1.40 -2.72
N GLY A 58 21.51 -0.82 -3.83
CA GLY A 58 22.73 -0.01 -3.87
C GLY A 58 22.66 1.25 -2.98
N ALA A 59 21.46 1.73 -2.66
CA ALA A 59 21.25 2.87 -1.77
C ALA A 59 21.25 2.50 -0.27
N LEU A 60 21.30 1.21 0.09
CA LEU A 60 21.36 0.79 1.50
C LEU A 60 22.55 1.45 2.21
N GLY A 61 22.29 1.99 3.40
CA GLY A 61 23.29 2.72 4.18
C GLY A 61 23.39 4.22 3.85
N THR A 62 22.76 4.71 2.79
CA THR A 62 22.69 6.16 2.50
C THR A 62 21.99 6.90 3.63
N PRO A 63 22.55 8.01 4.14
CA PRO A 63 21.92 8.80 5.19
C PRO A 63 20.57 9.35 4.77
N TYR A 64 19.61 9.36 5.70
CA TYR A 64 18.37 10.10 5.49
C TYR A 64 18.63 11.60 5.42
N ARG A 65 18.07 12.26 4.41
CA ARG A 65 18.04 13.71 4.28
C ARG A 65 16.67 14.15 3.83
N PHE A 66 16.01 14.99 4.61
CA PHE A 66 14.71 15.55 4.22
C PHE A 66 14.82 16.31 2.90
N GLY A 67 13.94 15.99 1.94
CA GLY A 67 13.99 16.55 0.59
C GLY A 67 15.09 15.98 -0.31
N GLY A 68 15.89 15.03 0.16
CA GLY A 68 16.98 14.43 -0.59
C GLY A 68 16.52 13.40 -1.61
N ASN A 69 17.10 13.41 -2.81
CA ASN A 69 16.84 12.48 -3.92
C ASN A 69 18.13 12.10 -4.69
N THR A 70 19.29 12.20 -4.02
CA THR A 70 20.61 11.88 -4.57
C THR A 70 21.35 10.87 -3.67
N PRO A 71 22.41 10.21 -4.16
CA PRO A 71 23.18 9.25 -3.38
C PRO A 71 23.81 9.81 -2.08
N GLU A 72 23.94 11.14 -1.96
CA GLU A 72 24.50 11.82 -0.77
C GLU A 72 23.48 11.92 0.37
N GLY A 73 22.18 11.72 0.06
CA GLY A 73 21.11 11.74 1.05
C GLY A 73 19.74 11.60 0.41
N LEU A 74 18.91 10.76 1.02
CA LEU A 74 17.60 10.38 0.51
C LEU A 74 16.52 10.54 1.57
N ASP A 75 15.35 11.08 1.18
CA ASP A 75 14.12 10.82 1.92
C ASP A 75 13.36 9.62 1.33
N CYS A 76 12.22 9.24 1.91
CA CYS A 76 11.49 8.05 1.51
C CYS A 76 11.05 8.10 0.03
N SER A 77 10.46 9.19 -0.41
CA SER A 77 10.01 9.39 -1.80
C SER A 77 11.16 9.71 -2.76
N GLY A 78 12.25 10.29 -2.26
CA GLY A 78 13.47 10.52 -3.05
C GLY A 78 14.22 9.22 -3.36
N LEU A 79 14.21 8.24 -2.46
CA LEU A 79 14.69 6.88 -2.74
C LEU A 79 13.89 6.25 -3.88
N VAL A 80 12.56 6.39 -3.85
CA VAL A 80 11.67 5.93 -4.93
C VAL A 80 12.03 6.62 -6.24
N GLU A 81 12.11 7.96 -6.23
CA GLU A 81 12.44 8.75 -7.42
C GLU A 81 13.81 8.35 -8.02
N LEU A 82 14.82 8.14 -7.18
CA LEU A 82 16.13 7.68 -7.63
C LEU A 82 16.05 6.32 -8.31
N SER A 83 15.35 5.36 -7.68
CA SER A 83 15.26 3.98 -8.16
C SER A 83 14.46 3.87 -9.46
N TYR A 84 13.32 4.55 -9.55
CA TYR A 84 12.47 4.53 -10.75
C TYR A 84 13.08 5.31 -11.91
N ARG A 85 13.79 6.39 -11.64
CA ARG A 85 14.57 7.12 -12.67
C ARG A 85 15.64 6.25 -13.31
N ALA A 86 16.28 5.36 -12.56
CA ALA A 86 17.26 4.40 -13.12
C ALA A 86 16.61 3.43 -14.12
N ALA A 87 15.31 3.14 -13.96
CA ALA A 87 14.51 2.34 -14.87
C ALA A 87 13.83 3.18 -15.98
N GLY A 88 14.08 4.50 -16.04
CA GLY A 88 13.45 5.39 -17.02
C GLY A 88 11.98 5.71 -16.74
N ILE A 89 11.48 5.43 -15.53
CA ILE A 89 10.08 5.64 -15.15
C ILE A 89 9.99 6.91 -14.29
N PRO A 90 9.31 7.98 -14.75
CA PRO A 90 9.07 9.16 -13.95
C PRO A 90 8.03 8.88 -12.87
N VAL A 91 8.28 9.40 -11.66
CA VAL A 91 7.34 9.34 -10.54
C VAL A 91 7.24 10.70 -9.86
N PRO A 92 6.09 11.03 -9.22
CA PRO A 92 5.95 12.27 -8.45
C PRO A 92 6.96 12.38 -7.31
N ARG A 93 7.26 13.61 -6.88
CA ARG A 93 8.30 13.85 -5.86
C ARG A 93 7.89 13.44 -4.44
N THR A 94 6.64 13.61 -4.06
CA THR A 94 6.22 13.35 -2.68
C THR A 94 5.51 12.01 -2.53
N ALA A 95 5.60 11.41 -1.34
CA ALA A 95 4.94 10.14 -1.06
C ALA A 95 3.41 10.21 -1.25
N ASP A 96 2.80 11.36 -0.93
CA ASP A 96 1.35 11.54 -1.08
C ASP A 96 0.93 11.67 -2.55
N ASP A 97 1.71 12.38 -3.37
CA ASP A 97 1.46 12.47 -4.81
C ASP A 97 1.71 11.11 -5.49
N GLN A 98 2.77 10.40 -5.11
CA GLN A 98 3.02 9.03 -5.58
C GLN A 98 1.84 8.11 -5.27
N PHE A 99 1.27 8.21 -4.06
CA PHE A 99 0.11 7.40 -3.66
C PHE A 99 -1.16 7.71 -4.44
N ARG A 100 -1.36 8.99 -4.81
CA ARG A 100 -2.58 9.45 -5.49
C ARG A 100 -2.55 9.29 -7.00
N GLU A 101 -1.37 9.42 -7.60
CA GLU A 101 -1.24 9.54 -9.05
C GLU A 101 -0.75 8.26 -9.73
N LEU A 102 -0.07 7.36 -8.99
CA LEU A 102 0.47 6.14 -9.58
C LEU A 102 -0.57 5.01 -9.63
N PRO A 103 -0.46 4.09 -10.61
CA PRO A 103 -1.40 2.98 -10.78
C PRO A 103 -1.47 2.09 -9.53
N GLU A 104 -2.67 1.96 -8.93
CA GLU A 104 -2.88 1.11 -7.76
C GLU A 104 -2.62 -0.37 -8.09
N ALA A 105 -1.94 -1.07 -7.18
CA ALA A 105 -1.73 -2.51 -7.23
C ALA A 105 -2.55 -3.19 -6.13
N ARG A 106 -3.30 -4.23 -6.50
CA ARG A 106 -4.05 -5.04 -5.51
C ARG A 106 -3.12 -5.91 -4.66
N GLN A 107 -2.01 -6.32 -5.25
CA GLN A 107 -1.00 -7.18 -4.66
C GLN A 107 0.37 -6.68 -5.13
N ALA A 108 1.25 -6.35 -4.19
CA ALA A 108 2.56 -5.82 -4.52
C ALA A 108 3.51 -6.94 -4.95
N ARG A 109 4.22 -6.72 -6.06
CA ARG A 109 5.33 -7.53 -6.55
C ARG A 109 6.66 -6.83 -6.26
N PRO A 110 7.80 -7.53 -6.22
CA PRO A 110 9.11 -6.91 -6.04
C PRO A 110 9.33 -5.74 -7.02
N GLY A 111 9.77 -4.61 -6.49
CA GLY A 111 9.88 -3.35 -7.21
C GLY A 111 8.67 -2.41 -7.10
N ASP A 112 7.52 -2.87 -6.62
CA ASP A 112 6.34 -2.03 -6.37
C ASP A 112 6.51 -1.16 -5.12
N LEU A 113 5.65 -0.14 -5.02
CA LEU A 113 5.63 0.83 -3.93
C LEU A 113 4.61 0.43 -2.87
N LEU A 114 5.00 0.57 -1.60
CA LEU A 114 4.12 0.38 -0.45
C LEU A 114 3.98 1.70 0.29
N PHE A 115 2.74 2.14 0.50
CA PHE A 115 2.42 3.42 1.14
C PHE A 115 1.89 3.24 2.54
N PHE A 116 2.34 4.12 3.43
CA PHE A 116 1.97 4.12 4.84
C PHE A 116 1.62 5.53 5.30
N GLY A 117 0.67 5.63 6.22
CA GLY A 117 0.24 6.94 6.71
C GLY A 117 -0.98 6.89 7.60
N ASP A 118 -1.79 7.95 7.55
CA ASP A 118 -3.03 8.08 8.29
C ASP A 118 -4.13 8.64 7.39
N ARG A 119 -5.36 8.14 7.55
CA ARG A 119 -6.59 8.68 6.92
C ARG A 119 -6.48 9.03 5.44
N ARG A 120 -5.88 8.16 4.62
CA ARG A 120 -5.68 8.34 3.17
C ARG A 120 -4.61 9.36 2.77
N LYS A 121 -3.77 9.80 3.70
CA LYS A 121 -2.62 10.63 3.40
C LYS A 121 -1.35 9.81 3.58
N ALA A 122 -0.62 9.58 2.49
CA ALA A 122 0.65 8.88 2.56
C ALA A 122 1.74 9.81 3.11
N THR A 123 2.26 9.47 4.28
CA THR A 123 3.38 10.18 4.91
C THR A 123 4.70 9.45 4.75
N HIS A 124 4.64 8.21 4.24
CA HIS A 124 5.80 7.37 4.03
C HIS A 124 5.59 6.40 2.87
N VAL A 125 6.68 6.03 2.21
CA VAL A 125 6.72 5.06 1.12
C VAL A 125 7.98 4.21 1.22
N GLY A 126 7.88 2.94 0.80
CA GLY A 126 9.00 2.03 0.62
C GLY A 126 8.87 1.24 -0.67
N ILE A 127 9.95 0.64 -1.12
CA ILE A 127 10.00 -0.25 -2.29
C ILE A 127 9.92 -1.69 -1.79
N TYR A 128 8.93 -2.44 -2.24
CA TYR A 128 8.80 -3.86 -1.91
C TYR A 128 9.97 -4.64 -2.53
N ARG A 129 10.70 -5.35 -1.69
CA ARG A 129 11.89 -6.09 -2.10
C ARG A 129 11.60 -7.54 -2.46
N GLY A 130 10.47 -8.08 -2.03
CA GLY A 130 10.15 -9.50 -1.98
C GLY A 130 10.37 -10.10 -0.59
N ASN A 131 9.90 -11.33 -0.42
CA ASN A 131 10.05 -12.08 0.84
C ASN A 131 9.52 -11.34 2.09
N GLY A 132 8.43 -10.59 1.94
CA GLY A 132 7.83 -9.82 3.04
C GLY A 132 8.72 -8.69 3.56
N GLN A 133 9.61 -8.12 2.74
CA GLN A 133 10.52 -7.03 3.10
C GLN A 133 10.34 -5.82 2.19
N MET A 134 10.65 -4.63 2.71
CA MET A 134 10.78 -3.40 1.92
C MET A 134 12.08 -2.67 2.20
N ILE A 135 12.57 -1.94 1.20
CA ILE A 135 13.66 -0.97 1.35
C ILE A 135 13.07 0.41 1.49
N HIS A 136 13.49 1.17 2.50
CA HIS A 136 12.99 2.52 2.74
C HIS A 136 14.03 3.45 3.38
N ALA A 137 13.83 4.77 3.29
CA ALA A 137 14.57 5.78 4.02
C ALA A 137 13.74 6.22 5.24
N PRO A 138 14.06 5.76 6.47
CA PRO A 138 13.11 5.78 7.60
C PRO A 138 12.91 7.15 8.26
N GLY A 139 13.88 8.06 8.21
CA GLY A 139 13.77 9.38 8.84
C GLY A 139 15.09 9.89 9.39
N SER A 140 15.09 11.12 9.92
CA SER A 140 16.27 11.84 10.41
C SER A 140 17.12 11.01 11.38
N GLY A 141 18.44 11.10 11.22
CA GLY A 141 19.40 10.37 12.03
C GLY A 141 19.57 8.89 11.68
N ARG A 142 18.80 8.38 10.72
CA ARG A 142 18.86 6.98 10.26
C ARG A 142 19.34 6.89 8.81
N LYS A 143 19.47 5.68 8.31
CA LYS A 143 19.96 5.39 6.96
C LYS A 143 18.94 4.53 6.22
N VAL A 144 18.99 4.54 4.89
CA VAL A 144 18.25 3.59 4.06
C VAL A 144 18.52 2.17 4.54
N THR A 145 17.45 1.41 4.74
CA THR A 145 17.52 0.06 5.31
C THR A 145 16.42 -0.84 4.74
N SER A 146 16.60 -2.15 4.87
CA SER A 146 15.56 -3.14 4.62
C SER A 146 14.90 -3.56 5.93
N VAL A 147 13.56 -3.66 5.94
CA VAL A 147 12.79 -4.03 7.13
C VAL A 147 11.70 -5.03 6.79
N PRO A 148 11.34 -5.92 7.73
CA PRO A 148 10.25 -6.86 7.56
C PRO A 148 8.89 -6.16 7.68
N LEU A 149 7.92 -6.59 6.87
CA LEU A 149 6.57 -6.03 6.80
C LEU A 149 5.58 -6.65 7.80
N HIS A 150 5.94 -7.78 8.40
CA HIS A 150 5.05 -8.51 9.33
C HIS A 150 4.90 -7.85 10.70
N VAL A 151 5.63 -6.76 10.98
CA VAL A 151 5.51 -6.04 12.25
C VAL A 151 4.25 -5.16 12.26
N ALA A 152 3.56 -5.13 13.39
CA ALA A 152 2.30 -4.40 13.56
C ALA A 152 2.38 -2.92 13.13
N TYR A 153 3.52 -2.27 13.37
CA TYR A 153 3.74 -0.88 12.97
C TYR A 153 3.43 -0.61 11.49
N TRP A 154 3.84 -1.51 10.57
CA TRP A 154 3.58 -1.38 9.14
C TRP A 154 2.17 -1.80 8.77
N GLN A 155 1.67 -2.89 9.37
CA GLN A 155 0.31 -3.38 9.14
C GLN A 155 -0.75 -2.33 9.49
N ASP A 156 -0.62 -1.69 10.65
CA ASP A 156 -1.58 -0.69 11.15
C ASP A 156 -1.60 0.60 10.31
N ARG A 157 -0.52 0.89 9.57
CA ARG A 157 -0.35 2.14 8.81
C ARG A 157 -0.44 1.96 7.30
N TYR A 158 -0.62 0.73 6.83
CA TYR A 158 -0.67 0.44 5.42
C TYR A 158 -1.88 1.08 4.75
N LEU A 159 -1.64 1.81 3.66
CA LEU A 159 -2.68 2.49 2.87
C LEU A 159 -2.97 1.81 1.55
N GLY A 160 -1.97 1.19 0.94
CA GLY A 160 -2.07 0.56 -0.37
C GLY A 160 -0.72 0.42 -1.05
N ALA A 161 -0.74 -0.16 -2.26
CA ALA A 161 0.43 -0.31 -3.12
C ALA A 161 0.20 0.35 -4.48
N ALA A 162 1.29 0.71 -5.17
CA ALA A 162 1.26 1.09 -6.58
C ALA A 162 2.30 0.32 -7.39
N SER A 163 1.96 0.03 -8.65
CA SER A 163 2.78 -0.73 -9.60
C SER A 163 3.00 0.08 -10.89
N PRO A 164 3.88 1.09 -10.89
CA PRO A 164 4.17 1.87 -12.09
C PRO A 164 5.14 1.17 -13.06
N ALA A 165 5.83 0.12 -12.63
CA ALA A 165 6.69 -0.71 -13.49
C ALA A 165 5.92 -1.89 -14.10
N PRO A 166 6.24 -2.30 -15.33
CA PRO A 166 5.61 -3.44 -15.99
C PRO A 166 5.92 -4.79 -15.32
#